data_8c4b388d78cdaf99fd10d3e0bf30b148
#
_entry.id   8c4b388d78cdaf99fd10d3e0bf30b148
#
_cell.length_a   1.000
_cell.length_b   1.000
_cell.length_c   1.000
_cell.angle_alpha   90.00
_cell.angle_beta   90.00
_cell.angle_gamma   90.00
#
_symmetry.space_group_name_H-M   'P 1'
#
loop_
_entity.id
_entity.type
_entity.pdbx_description
1 polymer ?
#
loop_
_entity_poly.entity_id
_entity_poly.type
_entity_poly.pdbx_seq_one_letter_code
_entity_poly.pdbx_strand_id
1 'polypeptide(L)'
;AHFLLPADTALLAGTGGWRGWPVLGVLALIGSGYRAGLSALRARSRPEAAVKPSSFSETELDRYARHIVLREIGGPGQKRLKQAKVLVIGAGGLGSPLLLYLAAAGVGTIGVVDDDTVSNSNLQRQVIHTDARIGMPKVFSAEESIKALNPFVAVRPYQRRLTAEDARELFAEYDLILDGTDNFATRYMVNAAAVAAGKPLIAAAIAQWEGQISVYDPARCPASSAR
;
A
#
# COMPACT_ATOMS: atom_id res chain seq x y z
N ALA A 1 -19.20 -68.01 -12.56
CA ALA A 1 -19.11 -67.68 -11.18
C ALA A 1 -20.30 -66.77 -10.82
N HIS A 2 -21.35 -67.37 -10.20
CA HIS A 2 -22.51 -66.65 -9.67
C HIS A 2 -22.08 -65.96 -8.39
N PHE A 3 -22.07 -64.68 -8.41
CA PHE A 3 -21.94 -63.85 -7.20
C PHE A 3 -23.33 -63.80 -6.57
N LEU A 4 -23.51 -64.49 -5.46
CA LEU A 4 -24.72 -64.40 -4.64
C LEU A 4 -24.64 -63.04 -3.89
N LEU A 5 -25.42 -62.07 -4.33
CA LEU A 5 -25.71 -60.87 -3.54
C LEU A 5 -26.70 -61.21 -2.44
N PRO A 6 -26.54 -60.68 -1.21
CA PRO A 6 -27.48 -60.96 -0.13
C PRO A 6 -28.90 -60.47 -0.46
N ALA A 7 -29.91 -61.17 0.06
CA ALA A 7 -31.32 -60.96 -0.27
C ALA A 7 -31.85 -59.53 -0.03
N ASP A 8 -31.14 -58.74 0.77
CA ASP A 8 -31.51 -57.38 1.11
C ASP A 8 -31.23 -56.34 0.01
N THR A 9 -30.45 -56.69 -1.04
CA THR A 9 -30.17 -55.80 -2.17
C THR A 9 -31.17 -55.97 -3.33
N ALA A 10 -32.08 -56.90 -3.24
CA ALA A 10 -33.14 -57.15 -4.25
C ALA A 10 -34.13 -55.96 -4.38
N LEU A 11 -34.19 -55.08 -3.40
CA LEU A 11 -35.00 -53.86 -3.41
C LEU A 11 -34.54 -52.81 -4.44
N LEU A 12 -33.27 -52.88 -4.86
CA LEU A 12 -32.70 -51.96 -5.84
C LEU A 12 -32.59 -52.56 -7.24
N ALA A 13 -32.75 -53.89 -7.39
CA ALA A 13 -32.52 -54.62 -8.64
C ALA A 13 -33.76 -54.81 -9.53
N GLY A 14 -34.79 -54.00 -9.42
CA GLY A 14 -35.80 -53.77 -10.46
C GLY A 14 -36.62 -54.98 -10.97
N THR A 15 -36.64 -56.11 -10.27
CA THR A 15 -37.36 -57.32 -10.75
C THR A 15 -38.67 -57.63 -9.99
N GLY A 16 -39.30 -56.64 -9.52
CA GLY A 16 -40.54 -56.94 -8.77
C GLY A 16 -41.35 -55.68 -8.43
N GLY A 17 -42.19 -55.33 -9.31
CA GLY A 17 -43.37 -54.57 -8.96
C GLY A 17 -43.14 -53.11 -8.56
N TRP A 18 -44.14 -52.32 -8.83
CA TRP A 18 -44.32 -50.90 -8.63
C TRP A 18 -43.91 -50.33 -7.25
N ARG A 19 -43.51 -51.11 -6.27
CA ARG A 19 -43.17 -50.71 -4.89
C ARG A 19 -41.87 -49.90 -4.77
N GLY A 20 -40.93 -50.01 -5.71
CA GLY A 20 -39.67 -49.22 -5.70
C GLY A 20 -39.83 -47.80 -6.30
N TRP A 21 -40.81 -47.60 -7.16
CA TRP A 21 -41.05 -46.33 -7.83
C TRP A 21 -41.39 -45.16 -6.91
N PRO A 22 -42.15 -45.36 -5.83
CA PRO A 22 -42.43 -44.28 -4.86
C PRO A 22 -41.16 -43.77 -4.18
N VAL A 23 -40.22 -44.64 -3.85
CA VAL A 23 -38.93 -44.28 -3.22
C VAL A 23 -38.09 -43.44 -4.17
N LEU A 24 -37.97 -43.86 -5.43
CA LEU A 24 -37.27 -43.07 -6.45
C LEU A 24 -37.95 -41.71 -6.72
N GLY A 25 -39.28 -41.70 -6.71
CA GLY A 25 -40.09 -40.45 -6.82
C GLY A 25 -39.82 -39.48 -5.68
N VAL A 26 -39.78 -39.97 -4.45
CA VAL A 26 -39.48 -39.15 -3.26
C VAL A 26 -38.04 -38.60 -3.32
N LEU A 27 -37.06 -39.45 -3.67
CA LEU A 27 -35.67 -39.00 -3.82
C LEU A 27 -35.53 -37.97 -4.94
N ALA A 28 -36.22 -38.12 -6.06
CA ALA A 28 -36.23 -37.15 -7.15
C ALA A 28 -36.86 -35.81 -6.72
N LEU A 29 -37.93 -35.86 -5.92
CA LEU A 29 -38.58 -34.67 -5.37
C LEU A 29 -37.65 -33.94 -4.36
N ILE A 30 -37.00 -34.67 -3.46
CA ILE A 30 -36.01 -34.13 -2.52
C ILE A 30 -34.87 -33.47 -3.27
N GLY A 31 -34.30 -34.18 -4.27
CA GLY A 31 -33.22 -33.68 -5.12
C GLY A 31 -33.62 -32.42 -5.89
N SER A 32 -34.84 -32.39 -6.42
CA SER A 32 -35.38 -31.24 -7.15
C SER A 32 -35.62 -30.06 -6.22
N GLY A 33 -36.20 -30.31 -5.06
CA GLY A 33 -36.42 -29.29 -4.03
C GLY A 33 -35.09 -28.69 -3.51
N TYR A 34 -34.10 -29.54 -3.28
CA TYR A 34 -32.76 -29.10 -2.89
C TYR A 34 -32.09 -28.22 -3.97
N ARG A 35 -32.19 -28.68 -5.26
CA ARG A 35 -31.67 -27.90 -6.39
C ARG A 35 -32.39 -26.55 -6.55
N ALA A 36 -33.71 -26.53 -6.41
CA ALA A 36 -34.50 -25.32 -6.46
C ALA A 36 -34.15 -24.37 -5.29
N GLY A 37 -34.00 -24.92 -4.08
CA GLY A 37 -33.55 -24.17 -2.91
C GLY A 37 -32.16 -23.56 -3.10
N LEU A 38 -31.21 -24.35 -3.61
CA LEU A 38 -29.85 -23.85 -3.94
C LEU A 38 -29.87 -22.77 -5.02
N SER A 39 -30.71 -22.94 -6.07
CA SER A 39 -30.81 -21.93 -7.12
C SER A 39 -31.45 -20.64 -6.60
N ALA A 40 -32.44 -20.73 -5.73
CA ALA A 40 -33.06 -19.56 -5.08
C ALA A 40 -32.10 -18.85 -4.11
N LEU A 41 -31.27 -19.62 -3.38
CA LEU A 41 -30.22 -19.05 -2.54
C LEU A 41 -29.12 -18.39 -3.37
N ARG A 42 -28.71 -19.00 -4.49
CA ARG A 42 -27.76 -18.39 -5.43
C ARG A 42 -28.33 -17.15 -6.12
N ALA A 43 -29.61 -17.11 -6.42
CA ALA A 43 -30.27 -15.93 -6.98
C ALA A 43 -30.41 -14.79 -5.94
N ARG A 44 -30.48 -15.13 -4.65
CA ARG A 44 -30.47 -14.15 -3.54
C ARG A 44 -29.06 -13.75 -3.11
N SER A 45 -28.04 -14.58 -3.36
CA SER A 45 -26.67 -14.11 -3.24
C SER A 45 -26.49 -12.98 -4.25
N ARG A 46 -26.21 -11.79 -3.70
CA ARG A 46 -25.91 -10.60 -4.49
C ARG A 46 -24.97 -11.01 -5.62
N PRO A 47 -25.27 -10.72 -6.90
CA PRO A 47 -24.31 -11.00 -7.96
C PRO A 47 -23.00 -10.32 -7.54
N GLU A 48 -21.95 -11.09 -7.48
CA GLU A 48 -20.60 -10.58 -7.27
C GLU A 48 -20.45 -9.45 -8.28
N ALA A 49 -20.46 -8.21 -7.77
CA ALA A 49 -20.42 -7.03 -8.62
C ALA A 49 -19.23 -7.24 -9.52
N ALA A 50 -19.44 -7.19 -10.83
CA ALA A 50 -18.39 -7.40 -11.84
C ALA A 50 -17.13 -6.71 -11.33
N VAL A 51 -16.11 -7.47 -11.00
CA VAL A 51 -14.88 -6.99 -10.38
C VAL A 51 -14.37 -5.93 -11.32
N LYS A 52 -14.59 -4.65 -10.98
CA LYS A 52 -13.96 -3.54 -11.70
C LYS A 52 -12.48 -3.90 -11.70
N PRO A 53 -11.79 -3.82 -12.87
CA PRO A 53 -10.38 -4.21 -12.93
C PRO A 53 -9.69 -3.59 -11.73
N SER A 54 -9.08 -4.42 -10.90
CA SER A 54 -8.50 -3.97 -9.63
C SER A 54 -7.48 -2.90 -9.97
N SER A 55 -7.46 -1.80 -9.24
CA SER A 55 -6.45 -0.75 -9.42
C SER A 55 -5.03 -1.25 -9.11
N PHE A 56 -4.91 -2.50 -8.72
CA PHE A 56 -3.68 -3.22 -8.39
C PHE A 56 -3.52 -4.42 -9.32
N SER A 57 -2.28 -4.68 -9.75
CA SER A 57 -1.91 -5.93 -10.37
C SER A 57 -1.93 -7.08 -9.35
N GLU A 58 -1.92 -8.32 -9.80
CA GLU A 58 -1.85 -9.51 -8.94
C GLU A 58 -0.59 -9.47 -8.05
N THR A 59 0.55 -9.10 -8.62
CA THR A 59 1.81 -8.94 -7.89
C THR A 59 1.74 -7.85 -6.82
N GLU A 60 1.03 -6.75 -7.06
CA GLU A 60 0.81 -5.71 -6.06
C GLU A 60 -0.12 -6.19 -4.94
N LEU A 61 -1.17 -6.96 -5.27
CA LEU A 61 -2.07 -7.53 -4.27
C LEU A 61 -1.34 -8.48 -3.33
N ASP A 62 -0.47 -9.34 -3.86
CA ASP A 62 0.38 -10.21 -3.06
C ASP A 62 1.34 -9.40 -2.17
N ARG A 63 2.02 -8.41 -2.76
CA ARG A 63 2.96 -7.51 -2.03
C ARG A 63 2.31 -6.79 -0.86
N TYR A 64 1.09 -6.27 -1.03
CA TYR A 64 0.38 -5.48 -0.03
C TYR A 64 -0.64 -6.28 0.78
N ALA A 65 -0.68 -7.61 0.64
CA ALA A 65 -1.65 -8.47 1.31
C ALA A 65 -1.72 -8.22 2.83
N ARG A 66 -0.57 -8.02 3.49
CA ARG A 66 -0.49 -7.74 4.93
C ARG A 66 -1.12 -6.40 5.32
N HIS A 67 -1.02 -5.38 4.48
CA HIS A 67 -1.69 -4.09 4.70
C HIS A 67 -3.20 -4.20 4.46
N ILE A 68 -3.60 -4.95 3.43
CA ILE A 68 -5.01 -5.08 3.04
C ILE A 68 -5.83 -5.80 4.10
N VAL A 69 -5.22 -6.72 4.86
CA VAL A 69 -5.91 -7.43 5.96
C VAL A 69 -5.96 -6.64 7.28
N LEU A 70 -5.17 -5.55 7.41
CA LEU A 70 -5.22 -4.70 8.58
C LEU A 70 -6.50 -3.87 8.59
N ARG A 71 -7.22 -3.89 9.70
CA ARG A 71 -8.49 -3.17 9.87
C ARG A 71 -8.35 -1.66 9.63
N GLU A 72 -7.22 -1.10 10.04
CA GLU A 72 -6.92 0.34 9.99
C GLU A 72 -6.57 0.82 8.57
N ILE A 73 -6.03 -0.04 7.73
CA ILE A 73 -5.62 0.28 6.35
C ILE A 73 -6.67 -0.26 5.37
N GLY A 74 -6.79 -1.57 5.29
CA GLY A 74 -7.68 -2.26 4.36
C GLY A 74 -7.34 -1.99 2.88
N GLY A 75 -8.15 -2.53 1.98
CA GLY A 75 -8.05 -2.25 0.55
C GLY A 75 -8.19 -0.75 0.20
N PRO A 76 -9.17 -0.03 0.79
CA PRO A 76 -9.31 1.42 0.56
C PRO A 76 -8.11 2.24 1.02
N GLY A 77 -7.49 1.88 2.14
CA GLY A 77 -6.29 2.56 2.64
C GLY A 77 -5.09 2.32 1.72
N GLN A 78 -4.87 1.07 1.29
CA GLN A 78 -3.80 0.75 0.34
C GLN A 78 -3.98 1.48 -1.01
N LYS A 79 -5.24 1.65 -1.46
CA LYS A 79 -5.52 2.44 -2.66
C LYS A 79 -5.17 3.91 -2.48
N ARG A 80 -5.43 4.49 -1.30
CA ARG A 80 -5.01 5.87 -0.98
C ARG A 80 -3.50 6.01 -0.97
N LEU A 81 -2.76 5.04 -0.39
CA LEU A 81 -1.29 5.03 -0.45
C LEU A 81 -0.79 5.01 -1.90
N LYS A 82 -1.34 4.16 -2.76
CA LYS A 82 -0.98 4.11 -4.18
C LYS A 82 -1.28 5.41 -4.94
N GLN A 83 -2.26 6.18 -4.53
CA GLN A 83 -2.61 7.45 -5.14
C GLN A 83 -1.83 8.62 -4.56
N ALA A 84 -1.28 8.47 -3.36
CA ALA A 84 -0.59 9.53 -2.65
C ALA A 84 0.71 9.94 -3.34
N LYS A 85 0.98 11.25 -3.28
CA LYS A 85 2.23 11.89 -3.72
C LYS A 85 2.91 12.48 -2.50
N VAL A 86 4.07 11.96 -2.16
CA VAL A 86 4.83 12.37 -0.97
C VAL A 86 6.17 12.95 -1.39
N LEU A 87 6.51 14.12 -0.87
CA LEU A 87 7.80 14.75 -1.07
C LEU A 87 8.66 14.58 0.18
N VAL A 88 9.85 14.03 0.01
CA VAL A 88 10.85 13.88 1.07
C VAL A 88 12.00 14.85 0.81
N ILE A 89 12.28 15.70 1.79
CA ILE A 89 13.37 16.66 1.76
C ILE A 89 14.50 16.10 2.60
N GLY A 90 15.61 15.78 1.95
CA GLY A 90 16.78 15.11 2.51
C GLY A 90 16.74 13.59 2.34
N ALA A 91 17.77 13.03 1.69
CA ALA A 91 18.03 11.60 1.57
C ALA A 91 19.17 11.14 2.52
N GLY A 92 19.30 11.83 3.64
CA GLY A 92 20.30 11.59 4.68
C GLY A 92 19.90 10.51 5.68
N GLY A 93 20.35 10.63 6.93
CA GLY A 93 20.13 9.62 7.98
C GLY A 93 18.66 9.37 8.32
N LEU A 94 17.81 10.41 8.34
CA LEU A 94 16.36 10.29 8.55
C LEU A 94 15.62 9.95 7.26
N GLY A 95 16.00 10.58 6.14
CA GLY A 95 15.37 10.34 4.84
C GLY A 95 15.58 8.92 4.33
N SER A 96 16.73 8.31 4.55
CA SER A 96 17.08 6.97 4.07
C SER A 96 16.07 5.89 4.51
N PRO A 97 15.85 5.63 5.80
CA PRO A 97 14.88 4.63 6.23
C PRO A 97 13.45 5.05 5.86
N LEU A 98 13.12 6.33 5.94
CA LEU A 98 11.82 6.86 5.57
C LEU A 98 11.46 6.51 4.12
N LEU A 99 12.36 6.79 3.17
CA LEU A 99 12.17 6.48 1.75
C LEU A 99 11.96 4.99 1.49
N LEU A 100 12.72 4.13 2.18
CA LEU A 100 12.56 2.67 2.06
C LEU A 100 11.17 2.23 2.57
N TYR A 101 10.72 2.72 3.72
CA TYR A 101 9.40 2.35 4.27
C TYR A 101 8.25 2.88 3.43
N LEU A 102 8.33 4.11 2.90
CA LEU A 102 7.32 4.65 1.98
C LEU A 102 7.23 3.82 0.70
N ALA A 103 8.38 3.43 0.15
CA ALA A 103 8.45 2.57 -1.03
C ALA A 103 7.86 1.18 -0.75
N ALA A 104 8.24 0.55 0.37
CA ALA A 104 7.72 -0.75 0.78
C ALA A 104 6.20 -0.71 1.01
N ALA A 105 5.69 0.37 1.60
CA ALA A 105 4.26 0.59 1.83
C ALA A 105 3.46 0.84 0.54
N GLY A 106 4.13 1.13 -0.58
CA GLY A 106 3.48 1.34 -1.86
C GLY A 106 2.87 2.73 -2.03
N VAL A 107 3.54 3.76 -1.52
CA VAL A 107 3.22 5.15 -1.86
C VAL A 107 3.44 5.36 -3.35
N GLY A 108 2.42 5.84 -4.05
CA GLY A 108 2.41 5.82 -5.53
C GLY A 108 3.46 6.72 -6.17
N THR A 109 3.71 7.90 -5.60
CA THR A 109 4.76 8.82 -6.08
C THR A 109 5.57 9.35 -4.92
N ILE A 110 6.89 9.22 -5.00
CA ILE A 110 7.84 9.75 -4.03
C ILE A 110 8.76 10.75 -4.72
N GLY A 111 8.68 12.02 -4.32
CA GLY A 111 9.66 13.02 -4.67
C GLY A 111 10.80 13.02 -3.66
N VAL A 112 12.02 13.16 -4.11
CA VAL A 112 13.22 13.21 -3.26
C VAL A 112 14.05 14.43 -3.61
N VAL A 113 14.26 15.33 -2.65
CA VAL A 113 15.09 16.53 -2.83
C VAL A 113 16.35 16.39 -1.98
N ASP A 114 17.50 16.46 -2.60
CA ASP A 114 18.81 16.47 -1.91
C ASP A 114 19.88 16.97 -2.90
N ASP A 115 20.81 17.81 -2.48
CA ASP A 115 21.90 18.36 -3.30
C ASP A 115 23.22 17.62 -3.13
N ASP A 116 23.33 16.71 -2.18
CA ASP A 116 24.54 15.98 -1.83
C ASP A 116 24.83 14.76 -2.74
N THR A 117 26.06 14.28 -2.62
CA THR A 117 26.50 12.99 -3.16
C THR A 117 26.70 11.96 -2.04
N VAL A 118 26.62 10.69 -2.41
CA VAL A 118 26.90 9.57 -1.51
C VAL A 118 28.38 9.59 -1.14
N SER A 119 28.70 9.55 0.15
CA SER A 119 30.05 9.42 0.65
C SER A 119 30.20 8.24 1.60
N ASN A 120 31.40 7.67 1.67
CA ASN A 120 31.69 6.53 2.54
C ASN A 120 31.33 6.79 4.01
N SER A 121 31.57 8.00 4.51
CA SER A 121 31.25 8.41 5.88
C SER A 121 29.74 8.45 6.18
N ASN A 122 28.89 8.39 5.17
CA ASN A 122 27.44 8.40 5.32
C ASN A 122 26.84 6.99 5.46
N LEU A 123 27.51 5.96 4.91
CA LEU A 123 26.93 4.62 4.73
C LEU A 123 26.58 3.91 6.03
N GLN A 124 27.23 4.27 7.15
CA GLN A 124 26.94 3.68 8.46
C GLN A 124 25.52 4.03 9.00
N ARG A 125 24.80 5.05 8.44
CA ARG A 125 23.46 5.45 8.85
C ARG A 125 22.49 5.73 7.69
N GLN A 126 22.99 5.99 6.48
CA GLN A 126 22.18 6.28 5.30
C GLN A 126 21.96 5.00 4.48
N VAL A 127 21.19 4.09 5.05
CA VAL A 127 21.02 2.69 4.60
C VAL A 127 20.40 2.50 3.21
N ILE A 128 19.86 3.56 2.60
CA ILE A 128 19.34 3.52 1.23
C ILE A 128 20.44 3.53 0.18
N HIS A 129 21.63 4.03 0.56
CA HIS A 129 22.80 4.12 -0.32
C HIS A 129 23.70 2.88 -0.14
N THR A 130 24.51 2.60 -1.14
CA THR A 130 25.44 1.45 -1.14
C THR A 130 26.87 1.90 -1.48
N ASP A 131 27.85 1.10 -1.11
CA ASP A 131 29.25 1.36 -1.39
C ASP A 131 29.53 1.59 -2.89
N ALA A 132 28.92 0.77 -3.75
CA ALA A 132 29.04 0.89 -5.21
C ALA A 132 28.56 2.23 -5.79
N ARG A 133 27.84 3.04 -4.99
CA ARG A 133 27.26 4.32 -5.41
C ARG A 133 27.94 5.52 -4.79
N ILE A 134 29.10 5.35 -4.15
CA ILE A 134 29.92 6.46 -3.65
C ILE A 134 30.21 7.42 -4.81
N GLY A 135 29.97 8.71 -4.60
CA GLY A 135 30.09 9.77 -5.62
C GLY A 135 28.83 10.03 -6.45
N MET A 136 27.86 9.13 -6.44
CA MET A 136 26.56 9.34 -7.10
C MET A 136 25.73 10.37 -6.32
N PRO A 137 24.95 11.25 -6.97
CA PRO A 137 23.98 12.08 -6.27
C PRO A 137 23.02 11.23 -5.45
N LYS A 138 22.74 11.65 -4.19
CA LYS A 138 21.91 10.87 -3.25
C LYS A 138 20.52 10.60 -3.80
N VAL A 139 19.92 11.55 -4.51
CA VAL A 139 18.56 11.39 -5.09
C VAL A 139 18.48 10.26 -6.12
N PHE A 140 19.50 10.09 -6.96
CA PHE A 140 19.54 9.01 -7.95
C PHE A 140 19.87 7.66 -7.29
N SER A 141 20.76 7.66 -6.31
CA SER A 141 21.05 6.46 -5.51
C SER A 141 19.78 5.99 -4.76
N ALA A 142 18.99 6.91 -4.20
CA ALA A 142 17.72 6.61 -3.57
C ALA A 142 16.69 6.08 -4.58
N GLU A 143 16.60 6.67 -5.76
CA GLU A 143 15.72 6.21 -6.84
C GLU A 143 16.00 4.75 -7.21
N GLU A 144 17.27 4.38 -7.41
CA GLU A 144 17.64 3.00 -7.72
C GLU A 144 17.24 2.03 -6.62
N SER A 145 17.47 2.38 -5.35
CA SER A 145 17.10 1.55 -4.21
C SER A 145 15.59 1.40 -4.08
N ILE A 146 14.83 2.47 -4.27
CA ILE A 146 13.37 2.45 -4.24
C ILE A 146 12.83 1.56 -5.37
N LYS A 147 13.32 1.71 -6.60
CA LYS A 147 12.90 0.89 -7.74
C LYS A 147 13.26 -0.58 -7.59
N ALA A 148 14.42 -0.88 -6.99
CA ALA A 148 14.81 -2.26 -6.68
C ALA A 148 13.90 -2.89 -5.62
N LEU A 149 13.47 -2.11 -4.61
CA LEU A 149 12.56 -2.57 -3.55
C LEU A 149 11.12 -2.69 -4.06
N ASN A 150 10.63 -1.68 -4.78
CA ASN A 150 9.26 -1.63 -5.26
C ASN A 150 9.15 -0.93 -6.63
N PRO A 151 9.12 -1.69 -7.72
CA PRO A 151 9.08 -1.15 -9.08
C PRO A 151 7.75 -0.43 -9.43
N PHE A 152 6.71 -0.56 -8.60
CA PHE A 152 5.41 0.08 -8.82
C PHE A 152 5.37 1.54 -8.31
N VAL A 153 6.42 1.99 -7.62
CA VAL A 153 6.53 3.36 -7.10
C VAL A 153 7.18 4.27 -8.14
N ALA A 154 6.52 5.37 -8.46
CA ALA A 154 7.10 6.42 -9.29
C ALA A 154 8.03 7.30 -8.43
N VAL A 155 9.30 7.42 -8.81
CA VAL A 155 10.26 8.27 -8.12
C VAL A 155 10.55 9.50 -8.94
N ARG A 156 10.59 10.68 -8.30
CA ARG A 156 10.95 11.96 -8.90
C ARG A 156 12.17 12.53 -8.16
N PRO A 157 13.40 12.31 -8.66
CA PRO A 157 14.61 12.84 -8.07
C PRO A 157 14.80 14.32 -8.42
N TYR A 158 15.10 15.15 -7.42
CA TYR A 158 15.41 16.58 -7.57
C TYR A 158 16.80 16.84 -6.98
N GLN A 159 17.82 16.78 -7.81
CA GLN A 159 19.22 17.07 -7.42
C GLN A 159 19.43 18.56 -7.34
N ARG A 160 18.98 19.16 -6.24
CA ARG A 160 19.16 20.58 -5.99
C ARG A 160 18.97 20.92 -4.52
N ARG A 161 19.57 22.02 -4.10
CA ARG A 161 19.21 22.66 -2.83
C ARG A 161 17.85 23.34 -2.99
N LEU A 162 16.95 23.06 -2.05
CA LEU A 162 15.63 23.66 -2.05
C LEU A 162 15.72 25.15 -1.70
N THR A 163 15.12 26.00 -2.53
CA THR A 163 14.92 27.44 -2.26
C THR A 163 13.47 27.70 -1.84
N ALA A 164 13.19 28.88 -1.28
CA ALA A 164 11.82 29.25 -0.91
C ALA A 164 10.88 29.38 -2.11
N GLU A 165 11.42 29.78 -3.26
CA GLU A 165 10.68 29.88 -4.53
C GLU A 165 10.34 28.50 -5.08
N ASP A 166 11.36 27.63 -5.21
CA ASP A 166 11.18 26.24 -5.62
C ASP A 166 10.19 25.49 -4.73
N ALA A 167 10.29 25.67 -3.41
CA ALA A 167 9.44 24.99 -2.44
C ALA A 167 7.97 25.28 -2.66
N ARG A 168 7.61 26.53 -3.00
CA ARG A 168 6.21 26.92 -3.21
C ARG A 168 5.58 26.18 -4.40
N GLU A 169 6.28 26.10 -5.51
CA GLU A 169 5.81 25.43 -6.72
C GLU A 169 5.80 23.92 -6.53
N LEU A 170 6.91 23.39 -6.00
CA LEU A 170 7.07 21.95 -5.82
C LEU A 170 6.05 21.36 -4.83
N PHE A 171 5.80 22.04 -3.71
CA PHE A 171 4.87 21.54 -2.68
C PHE A 171 3.43 21.45 -3.19
N ALA A 172 3.04 22.30 -4.15
CA ALA A 172 1.71 22.25 -4.75
C ALA A 172 1.43 20.90 -5.45
N GLU A 173 2.46 20.23 -5.97
CA GLU A 173 2.35 18.94 -6.68
C GLU A 173 2.18 17.73 -5.77
N TYR A 174 2.40 17.88 -4.45
CA TYR A 174 2.42 16.80 -3.47
C TYR A 174 1.30 16.93 -2.45
N ASP A 175 0.90 15.81 -1.85
CA ASP A 175 -0.15 15.74 -0.83
C ASP A 175 0.42 15.88 0.58
N LEU A 176 1.67 15.48 0.79
CA LEU A 176 2.34 15.45 2.08
C LEU A 176 3.82 15.79 1.89
N ILE A 177 4.35 16.61 2.78
CA ILE A 177 5.76 16.99 2.83
C ILE A 177 6.41 16.35 4.05
N LEU A 178 7.57 15.73 3.87
CA LEU A 178 8.35 15.10 4.93
C LEU A 178 9.73 15.77 4.98
N ASP A 179 10.06 16.35 6.12
CA ASP A 179 11.34 17.02 6.35
C ASP A 179 12.26 16.14 7.20
N GLY A 180 13.30 15.62 6.57
CA GLY A 180 14.39 14.85 7.18
C GLY A 180 15.72 15.62 7.18
N THR A 181 15.70 16.94 7.07
CA THR A 181 16.92 17.77 7.07
C THR A 181 17.45 18.01 8.48
N ASP A 182 18.75 18.27 8.57
CA ASP A 182 19.46 18.58 9.82
C ASP A 182 19.79 20.07 10.00
N ASN A 183 19.40 20.91 9.02
CA ASN A 183 19.71 22.33 8.98
C ASN A 183 18.49 23.18 9.39
N PHE A 184 18.61 23.99 10.45
CA PHE A 184 17.53 24.81 10.96
C PHE A 184 16.99 25.80 9.93
N ALA A 185 17.86 26.47 9.14
CA ALA A 185 17.41 27.42 8.13
C ALA A 185 16.51 26.77 7.08
N THR A 186 16.89 25.57 6.61
CA THR A 186 16.09 24.77 5.69
C THR A 186 14.76 24.35 6.33
N ARG A 187 14.76 23.92 7.59
CA ARG A 187 13.53 23.52 8.32
C ARG A 187 12.52 24.65 8.46
N TYR A 188 12.98 25.84 8.83
CA TYR A 188 12.09 27.01 8.90
C TYR A 188 11.53 27.39 7.53
N MET A 189 12.36 27.36 6.49
CA MET A 189 11.94 27.62 5.11
C MET A 189 10.90 26.58 4.63
N VAL A 190 11.15 25.30 4.87
CA VAL A 190 10.22 24.20 4.52
C VAL A 190 8.89 24.36 5.24
N ASN A 191 8.91 24.68 6.55
CA ASN A 191 7.69 24.90 7.32
C ASN A 191 6.90 26.10 6.79
N ALA A 192 7.56 27.22 6.54
CA ALA A 192 6.92 28.40 5.97
C ALA A 192 6.30 28.13 4.59
N ALA A 193 7.01 27.39 3.73
CA ALA A 193 6.53 27.00 2.42
C ALA A 193 5.34 26.02 2.50
N ALA A 194 5.36 25.05 3.42
CA ALA A 194 4.27 24.10 3.63
C ALA A 194 3.00 24.82 4.11
N VAL A 195 3.12 25.75 5.04
CA VAL A 195 2.00 26.59 5.51
C VAL A 195 1.44 27.42 4.35
N ALA A 196 2.30 28.09 3.57
CA ALA A 196 1.88 28.90 2.43
C ALA A 196 1.20 28.07 1.32
N ALA A 197 1.63 26.81 1.11
CA ALA A 197 1.03 25.89 0.16
C ALA A 197 -0.21 25.16 0.73
N GLY A 198 -0.54 25.33 2.01
CA GLY A 198 -1.64 24.63 2.68
C GLY A 198 -1.41 23.10 2.76
N LYS A 199 -0.16 22.64 2.80
CA LYS A 199 0.19 21.23 2.80
C LYS A 199 0.59 20.72 4.18
N PRO A 200 0.15 19.51 4.54
CA PRO A 200 0.63 18.87 5.77
C PRO A 200 2.14 18.65 5.71
N LEU A 201 2.80 18.91 6.83
CA LEU A 201 4.25 18.71 7.01
C LEU A 201 4.48 17.78 8.21
N ILE A 202 5.30 16.76 8.00
CA ILE A 202 5.88 15.98 9.09
C ILE A 202 7.37 16.28 9.13
N ALA A 203 7.84 16.86 10.23
CA ALA A 203 9.23 17.19 10.43
C ALA A 203 9.83 16.28 11.52
N ALA A 204 10.99 15.70 11.25
CA ALA A 204 11.73 14.90 12.19
C ALA A 204 13.10 15.51 12.48
N ALA A 205 13.56 15.39 13.72
CA ALA A 205 14.89 15.79 14.15
C ALA A 205 15.48 14.76 15.10
N ILE A 206 16.80 14.58 15.01
CA ILE A 206 17.56 13.77 15.95
C ILE A 206 18.64 14.66 16.56
N ALA A 207 18.71 14.69 17.88
CA ALA A 207 19.82 15.18 18.67
C ALA A 207 20.60 14.00 19.23
N GLN A 208 21.60 14.26 20.07
CA GLN A 208 22.52 13.23 20.59
C GLN A 208 21.80 12.03 21.23
N TRP A 209 20.75 12.28 22.01
CA TRP A 209 19.99 11.26 22.77
C TRP A 209 18.49 11.41 22.66
N GLU A 210 18.03 12.33 21.82
CA GLU A 210 16.61 12.66 21.69
C GLU A 210 16.20 12.65 20.23
N GLY A 211 15.00 12.13 19.95
CA GLY A 211 14.33 12.22 18.65
C GLY A 211 13.02 12.99 18.80
N GLN A 212 12.73 13.87 17.85
CA GLN A 212 11.48 14.61 17.79
C GLN A 212 10.81 14.36 16.45
N ILE A 213 9.49 14.08 16.48
CA ILE A 213 8.62 14.07 15.29
C ILE A 213 7.49 15.05 15.57
N SER A 214 7.26 15.94 14.63
CA SER A 214 6.18 16.94 14.71
C SER A 214 5.33 16.88 13.44
N VAL A 215 4.01 16.95 13.63
CA VAL A 215 3.03 16.99 12.53
C VAL A 215 2.38 18.35 12.52
N TYR A 216 2.48 19.05 11.40
CA TYR A 216 1.86 20.35 11.16
C TYR A 216 0.83 20.18 10.03
N ASP A 217 -0.44 20.39 10.34
CA ASP A 217 -1.52 20.32 9.36
C ASP A 217 -2.29 21.65 9.35
N PRO A 218 -2.05 22.53 8.36
CA PRO A 218 -2.69 23.84 8.29
C PRO A 218 -4.22 23.76 8.22
N ALA A 219 -4.79 22.65 7.72
CA ALA A 219 -6.23 22.46 7.66
C ALA A 219 -6.86 22.15 9.02
N ARG A 220 -6.08 21.54 9.95
CA ARG A 220 -6.55 21.15 11.29
C ARG A 220 -6.11 22.09 12.39
N CYS A 221 -5.01 22.82 12.15
CA CYS A 221 -4.46 23.76 13.12
C CYS A 221 -4.28 25.14 12.43
N PRO A 222 -5.31 26.00 12.41
CA PRO A 222 -5.19 27.32 11.81
C PRO A 222 -4.08 28.11 12.50
N ALA A 223 -3.33 28.91 11.74
CA ALA A 223 -2.09 29.60 12.11
C ALA A 223 -2.19 30.56 13.33
N SER A 224 -3.32 30.66 13.99
CA SER A 224 -3.49 31.46 15.24
C SER A 224 -2.79 30.84 16.46
N SER A 225 -2.27 29.63 16.39
CA SER A 225 -1.58 28.92 17.49
C SER A 225 -0.06 28.88 17.35
N ALA A 226 0.50 29.41 16.27
CA ALA A 226 1.95 29.51 16.05
C ALA A 226 2.45 30.94 16.34
N ARG A 227 2.37 31.35 17.59
CA ARG A 227 3.12 32.54 18.11
C ARG A 227 4.21 32.04 19.03
#